data_cd1be80e48f1aecef638a23976c72884
#
_entry.id   cd1be80e48f1aecef638a23976c72884
#
_cell.length_a   1.000
_cell.length_b   1.000
_cell.length_c   1.000
_cell.angle_alpha   90.00
_cell.angle_beta   90.00
_cell.angle_gamma   90.00
#
_symmetry.space_group_name_H-M   'P 1'
#
loop_
_entity.id
_entity.type
_entity.pdbx_description
1 polymer ?
#
loop_
_entity_poly.entity_id
_entity_poly.type
_entity_poly.pdbx_seq_one_letter_code
_entity_poly.pdbx_strand_id
1 'polypeptide(L)'
;MKNLWIFCQILTLALVAMTSQAADREYYQIKIYWLDNESQESKLDHYFKDAYIPALHRAGIDQVGVFKSIEGKNDGKRFVMVLIPSSSLGAIETVADKLGKDAMFMEAGSDYIMSAHDDPPYKRIETILLRAFSATPVMGTPVKDGIHNERVYELRSYEAATEFLYQRKVEMFNNGESALFIKLGFHPLFFAEVLSSAHMPHLMYMITFADEKSQEAHWNAFREHPDWLGMKDLERYQNTVSTITRYLMYPAAYSDL
;
A
#
# COMPACT_ATOMS: atom_id res chain seq x y z
N MET A 1 -15.50 79.85 10.57
CA MET A 1 -16.26 78.77 9.94
C MET A 1 -15.21 77.85 9.31
N LYS A 2 -14.82 76.76 10.03
CA LYS A 2 -13.77 75.88 9.57
C LYS A 2 -14.42 74.46 9.44
N ASN A 3 -14.48 73.94 8.20
CA ASN A 3 -15.02 72.64 7.90
C ASN A 3 -13.99 71.60 8.28
N LEU A 4 -14.37 70.74 9.21
CA LEU A 4 -13.59 69.60 9.64
C LEU A 4 -14.02 68.40 8.80
N TRP A 5 -13.17 67.98 7.86
CA TRP A 5 -13.35 66.69 7.11
C TRP A 5 -12.77 65.56 7.91
N ILE A 6 -13.62 64.64 8.37
CA ILE A 6 -13.23 63.41 9.00
C ILE A 6 -13.05 62.38 7.88
N PHE A 7 -11.80 61.96 7.62
CA PHE A 7 -11.48 60.82 6.78
C PHE A 7 -11.69 59.52 7.57
N CYS A 8 -12.73 58.77 7.28
CA CYS A 8 -12.92 57.42 7.78
C CYS A 8 -12.13 56.47 6.88
N GLN A 9 -10.93 56.05 7.33
CA GLN A 9 -10.20 54.94 6.69
C GLN A 9 -10.81 53.61 7.15
N ILE A 10 -11.54 52.96 6.25
CA ILE A 10 -11.99 51.60 6.42
C ILE A 10 -10.79 50.68 6.14
N LEU A 11 -10.20 50.14 7.22
CA LEU A 11 -9.16 49.15 7.14
C LEU A 11 -9.84 47.79 6.89
N THR A 12 -9.94 47.36 5.63
CA THR A 12 -10.39 46.03 5.26
C THR A 12 -9.28 45.04 5.57
N LEU A 13 -9.38 44.35 6.72
CA LEU A 13 -8.54 43.23 7.08
C LEU A 13 -8.96 42.03 6.21
N ALA A 14 -8.23 41.77 5.12
CA ALA A 14 -8.38 40.57 4.35
C ALA A 14 -7.82 39.41 5.18
N LEU A 15 -8.71 38.68 5.84
CA LEU A 15 -8.40 37.40 6.50
C LEU A 15 -8.14 36.36 5.41
N VAL A 16 -6.87 36.21 5.00
CA VAL A 16 -6.46 35.05 4.17
C VAL A 16 -6.57 33.81 5.05
N ALA A 17 -7.69 33.13 4.99
CA ALA A 17 -7.82 31.80 5.53
C ALA A 17 -6.85 30.91 4.73
N MET A 18 -5.67 30.64 5.27
CA MET A 18 -4.84 29.52 4.81
C MET A 18 -5.61 28.23 5.15
N THR A 19 -6.47 27.82 4.26
CA THR A 19 -6.96 26.45 4.27
C THR A 19 -5.74 25.58 3.97
N SER A 20 -5.16 24.97 5.00
CA SER A 20 -4.25 23.85 4.83
C SER A 20 -5.05 22.78 4.07
N GLN A 21 -4.91 22.76 2.75
CA GLN A 21 -5.47 21.69 1.94
C GLN A 21 -4.71 20.45 2.34
N ALA A 22 -5.35 19.57 3.11
CA ALA A 22 -4.77 18.27 3.39
C ALA A 22 -4.44 17.63 2.04
N ALA A 23 -3.20 17.15 1.88
CA ALA A 23 -2.80 16.51 0.65
C ALA A 23 -3.79 15.39 0.33
N ASP A 24 -4.22 15.32 -0.94
CA ASP A 24 -5.11 14.25 -1.37
C ASP A 24 -4.42 12.90 -1.10
N ARG A 25 -5.11 12.04 -0.37
CA ARG A 25 -4.58 10.74 0.04
C ARG A 25 -4.81 9.74 -1.07
N GLU A 26 -3.76 9.04 -1.45
CA GLU A 26 -3.85 7.94 -2.41
C GLU A 26 -4.65 6.77 -1.86
N TYR A 27 -5.16 5.99 -2.80
CA TYR A 27 -5.81 4.71 -2.56
C TYR A 27 -4.98 3.60 -3.18
N TYR A 28 -5.08 2.41 -2.61
CA TYR A 28 -4.39 1.24 -3.12
C TYR A 28 -5.38 0.09 -3.27
N GLN A 29 -5.25 -0.65 -4.36
CA GLN A 29 -5.86 -1.95 -4.49
C GLN A 29 -4.76 -3.00 -4.39
N ILE A 30 -4.89 -3.92 -3.45
CA ILE A 30 -4.06 -5.11 -3.38
C ILE A 30 -4.91 -6.29 -3.87
N LYS A 31 -4.33 -7.09 -4.79
CA LYS A 31 -4.89 -8.37 -5.21
C LYS A 31 -3.92 -9.47 -4.82
N ILE A 32 -4.36 -10.45 -4.04
CA ILE A 32 -3.56 -11.62 -3.66
C ILE A 32 -4.14 -12.82 -4.41
N TYR A 33 -3.33 -13.39 -5.29
CA TYR A 33 -3.65 -14.60 -6.05
C TYR A 33 -3.03 -15.79 -5.33
N TRP A 34 -3.85 -16.53 -4.59
CA TRP A 34 -3.46 -17.75 -3.91
C TRP A 34 -3.28 -18.89 -4.91
N LEU A 35 -2.19 -19.65 -4.79
CA LEU A 35 -1.78 -20.67 -5.75
C LEU A 35 -1.65 -22.03 -5.08
N ASP A 36 -1.97 -23.09 -5.83
CA ASP A 36 -1.73 -24.47 -5.45
C ASP A 36 -0.41 -25.02 -6.01
N ASN A 37 0.12 -24.45 -7.10
CA ASN A 37 1.30 -24.98 -7.80
C ASN A 37 2.01 -23.93 -8.68
N GLU A 38 3.18 -24.33 -9.23
CA GLU A 38 4.03 -23.50 -10.09
C GLU A 38 3.41 -23.25 -11.48
N SER A 39 2.60 -24.16 -11.98
CA SER A 39 1.93 -23.95 -13.27
C SER A 39 0.99 -22.77 -13.22
N GLN A 40 0.25 -22.59 -12.12
CA GLN A 40 -0.59 -21.40 -11.91
C GLN A 40 0.26 -20.13 -11.81
N GLU A 41 1.39 -20.18 -11.12
CA GLU A 41 2.30 -19.03 -11.04
C GLU A 41 2.82 -18.62 -12.42
N SER A 42 3.24 -19.60 -13.23
CA SER A 42 3.71 -19.35 -14.59
C SER A 42 2.61 -18.74 -15.49
N LYS A 43 1.36 -19.20 -15.37
CA LYS A 43 0.21 -18.59 -16.10
C LYS A 43 -0.01 -17.14 -15.69
N LEU A 44 0.09 -16.84 -14.38
CA LEU A 44 -0.01 -15.47 -13.89
C LEU A 44 1.15 -14.59 -14.35
N ASP A 45 2.38 -15.12 -14.42
CA ASP A 45 3.53 -14.37 -14.94
C ASP A 45 3.32 -13.89 -16.36
N HIS A 46 2.86 -14.76 -17.26
CA HIS A 46 2.53 -14.39 -18.63
C HIS A 46 1.42 -13.33 -18.67
N TYR A 47 0.34 -13.57 -17.93
CA TYR A 47 -0.78 -12.64 -17.88
C TYR A 47 -0.38 -11.25 -17.37
N PHE A 48 0.36 -11.16 -16.24
CA PHE A 48 0.76 -9.87 -15.69
C PHE A 48 1.75 -9.15 -16.59
N LYS A 49 2.79 -9.85 -17.07
CA LYS A 49 3.85 -9.28 -17.89
C LYS A 49 3.35 -8.82 -19.26
N ASP A 50 2.58 -9.66 -19.94
CA ASP A 50 2.30 -9.48 -21.35
C ASP A 50 0.93 -8.81 -21.62
N ALA A 51 0.01 -8.83 -20.64
CA ALA A 51 -1.33 -8.28 -20.79
C ALA A 51 -1.68 -7.21 -19.73
N TYR A 52 -1.66 -7.57 -18.44
CA TYR A 52 -2.27 -6.76 -17.39
C TYR A 52 -1.52 -5.46 -17.09
N ILE A 53 -0.19 -5.53 -16.84
CA ILE A 53 0.64 -4.35 -16.59
C ILE A 53 0.64 -3.40 -17.79
N PRO A 54 0.89 -3.86 -19.04
CA PRO A 54 0.79 -2.99 -20.21
C PRO A 54 -0.57 -2.31 -20.36
N ALA A 55 -1.66 -2.99 -20.00
CA ALA A 55 -3.00 -2.41 -20.05
C ALA A 55 -3.23 -1.38 -18.93
N LEU A 56 -2.71 -1.62 -17.72
CA LEU A 56 -2.74 -0.65 -16.62
C LEU A 56 -1.95 0.61 -16.98
N HIS A 57 -0.77 0.48 -17.61
CA HIS A 57 0.00 1.62 -18.12
C HIS A 57 -0.81 2.43 -19.14
N ARG A 58 -1.47 1.77 -20.10
CA ARG A 58 -2.38 2.47 -21.06
C ARG A 58 -3.58 3.12 -20.38
N ALA A 59 -4.00 2.59 -19.23
CA ALA A 59 -5.06 3.20 -18.43
C ALA A 59 -4.59 4.39 -17.59
N GLY A 60 -3.25 4.65 -17.52
CA GLY A 60 -2.62 5.77 -16.80
C GLY A 60 -2.11 5.41 -15.40
N ILE A 61 -1.83 4.12 -15.14
CA ILE A 61 -1.23 3.64 -13.91
C ILE A 61 0.19 3.15 -14.22
N ASP A 62 1.21 3.95 -13.89
CA ASP A 62 2.60 3.73 -14.30
C ASP A 62 3.44 2.95 -13.27
N GLN A 63 2.92 2.70 -12.07
CA GLN A 63 3.65 2.05 -10.98
C GLN A 63 2.84 0.88 -10.42
N VAL A 64 2.95 -0.27 -11.05
CA VAL A 64 2.28 -1.51 -10.64
C VAL A 64 3.28 -2.45 -9.98
N GLY A 65 3.08 -2.73 -8.69
CA GLY A 65 3.89 -3.72 -7.97
C GLY A 65 3.39 -5.14 -8.20
N VAL A 66 4.28 -6.05 -8.60
CA VAL A 66 3.98 -7.48 -8.62
C VAL A 66 5.04 -8.21 -7.81
N PHE A 67 4.57 -8.98 -6.81
CA PHE A 67 5.43 -9.61 -5.83
C PHE A 67 5.07 -11.09 -5.69
N LYS A 68 6.10 -11.92 -5.52
CA LYS A 68 5.97 -13.37 -5.32
C LYS A 68 6.33 -13.76 -3.89
N SER A 69 5.58 -14.67 -3.30
CA SER A 69 5.84 -15.20 -1.96
C SER A 69 7.22 -15.84 -1.89
N ILE A 70 8.00 -15.53 -0.83
CA ILE A 70 9.27 -16.21 -0.56
C ILE A 70 8.95 -17.62 -0.02
N GLU A 71 9.50 -18.63 -0.66
CA GLU A 71 9.31 -20.02 -0.27
C GLU A 71 9.79 -20.26 1.19
N GLY A 72 9.02 -21.02 1.95
CA GLY A 72 9.31 -21.33 3.35
C GLY A 72 9.11 -20.19 4.35
N LYS A 73 8.73 -18.96 3.90
CA LYS A 73 8.58 -17.78 4.79
C LYS A 73 7.13 -17.41 5.12
N ASN A 74 6.14 -17.94 4.41
CA ASN A 74 4.74 -17.53 4.48
C ASN A 74 3.83 -18.69 4.94
N ASP A 75 4.25 -19.48 5.94
CA ASP A 75 3.52 -20.66 6.43
C ASP A 75 3.20 -21.67 5.32
N GLY A 76 4.11 -21.84 4.37
CA GLY A 76 3.95 -22.72 3.21
C GLY A 76 2.95 -22.21 2.16
N LYS A 77 2.42 -21.00 2.30
CA LYS A 77 1.49 -20.41 1.34
C LYS A 77 2.24 -19.88 0.14
N ARG A 78 1.77 -20.23 -1.07
CA ARG A 78 2.24 -19.71 -2.35
C ARG A 78 1.23 -18.71 -2.88
N PHE A 79 1.70 -17.54 -3.30
CA PHE A 79 0.84 -16.49 -3.87
C PHE A 79 1.64 -15.52 -4.74
N VAL A 80 0.92 -14.84 -5.62
CA VAL A 80 1.38 -13.61 -6.27
C VAL A 80 0.50 -12.46 -5.80
N MET A 81 1.14 -11.35 -5.42
CA MET A 81 0.45 -10.14 -4.97
C MET A 81 0.65 -9.03 -5.99
N VAL A 82 -0.42 -8.29 -6.30
CA VAL A 82 -0.39 -7.11 -7.16
C VAL A 82 -0.82 -5.90 -6.36
N LEU A 83 0.00 -4.84 -6.36
CA LEU A 83 -0.27 -3.54 -5.77
C LEU A 83 -0.55 -2.53 -6.88
N ILE A 84 -1.72 -1.90 -6.85
CA ILE A 84 -2.17 -0.92 -7.84
C ILE A 84 -2.51 0.37 -7.11
N PRO A 85 -1.70 1.44 -7.25
CA PRO A 85 -2.00 2.75 -6.72
C PRO A 85 -3.12 3.43 -7.53
N SER A 86 -3.86 4.31 -6.87
CA SER A 86 -4.95 5.07 -7.48
C SER A 86 -5.17 6.41 -6.78
N SER A 87 -5.59 7.41 -7.52
CA SER A 87 -5.94 8.72 -6.95
C SER A 87 -7.29 8.74 -6.22
N SER A 88 -8.18 7.78 -6.50
CA SER A 88 -9.50 7.69 -5.85
C SER A 88 -10.12 6.30 -6.00
N LEU A 89 -11.16 6.00 -5.22
CA LEU A 89 -11.95 4.77 -5.38
C LEU A 89 -12.65 4.71 -6.74
N GLY A 90 -13.17 5.84 -7.23
CA GLY A 90 -13.80 5.91 -8.56
C GLY A 90 -12.80 5.65 -9.71
N ALA A 91 -11.53 6.00 -9.51
CA ALA A 91 -10.50 5.69 -10.50
C ALA A 91 -10.25 4.17 -10.60
N ILE A 92 -10.32 3.43 -9.48
CA ILE A 92 -10.21 1.96 -9.48
C ILE A 92 -11.33 1.32 -10.31
N GLU A 93 -12.57 1.79 -10.17
CA GLU A 93 -13.73 1.34 -10.95
C GLU A 93 -13.53 1.65 -12.44
N THR A 94 -13.11 2.88 -12.75
CA THR A 94 -12.85 3.33 -14.13
C THR A 94 -11.78 2.48 -14.83
N VAL A 95 -10.75 2.03 -14.12
CA VAL A 95 -9.70 1.17 -14.66
C VAL A 95 -10.29 -0.18 -15.13
N ALA A 96 -11.12 -0.81 -14.30
CA ALA A 96 -11.77 -2.07 -14.71
C ALA A 96 -12.58 -1.93 -16.00
N ASP A 97 -13.32 -0.83 -16.15
CA ASP A 97 -14.06 -0.52 -17.37
C ASP A 97 -13.18 -0.28 -18.60
N LYS A 98 -12.02 0.39 -18.41
CA LYS A 98 -11.05 0.61 -19.48
C LYS A 98 -10.44 -0.71 -19.95
N LEU A 99 -10.04 -1.58 -19.02
CA LEU A 99 -9.48 -2.90 -19.34
C LEU A 99 -10.47 -3.75 -20.14
N GLY A 100 -11.74 -3.76 -19.74
CA GLY A 100 -12.78 -4.51 -20.47
C GLY A 100 -13.02 -4.05 -21.91
N LYS A 101 -12.56 -2.85 -22.29
CA LYS A 101 -12.65 -2.26 -23.63
C LYS A 101 -11.32 -2.27 -24.39
N ASP A 102 -10.23 -2.66 -23.76
CA ASP A 102 -8.89 -2.71 -24.37
C ASP A 102 -8.71 -4.00 -25.16
N ALA A 103 -8.80 -3.90 -26.49
CA ALA A 103 -8.67 -5.05 -27.38
C ALA A 103 -7.31 -5.74 -27.27
N MET A 104 -6.22 -4.97 -27.05
CA MET A 104 -4.87 -5.54 -26.87
C MET A 104 -4.78 -6.35 -25.58
N PHE A 105 -5.42 -5.87 -24.50
CA PHE A 105 -5.51 -6.60 -23.24
C PHE A 105 -6.30 -7.89 -23.41
N MET A 106 -7.45 -7.84 -24.07
CA MET A 106 -8.30 -9.00 -24.30
C MET A 106 -7.61 -10.07 -25.15
N GLU A 107 -6.83 -9.66 -26.17
CA GLU A 107 -6.05 -10.56 -27.01
C GLU A 107 -4.87 -11.17 -26.27
N ALA A 108 -3.99 -10.34 -25.68
CA ALA A 108 -2.79 -10.80 -24.98
C ALA A 108 -3.10 -11.59 -23.71
N GLY A 109 -4.20 -11.26 -23.03
CA GLY A 109 -4.66 -11.91 -21.80
C GLY A 109 -5.60 -13.09 -22.00
N SER A 110 -5.86 -13.51 -23.26
CA SER A 110 -6.90 -14.49 -23.60
C SER A 110 -6.77 -15.79 -22.83
N ASP A 111 -5.57 -16.34 -22.69
CA ASP A 111 -5.32 -17.61 -21.99
C ASP A 111 -5.71 -17.55 -20.51
N TYR A 112 -5.52 -16.40 -19.87
CA TYR A 112 -5.96 -16.17 -18.49
C TYR A 112 -7.47 -15.89 -18.43
N ILE A 113 -7.97 -14.98 -19.30
CA ILE A 113 -9.36 -14.53 -19.29
C ILE A 113 -10.33 -15.68 -19.64
N MET A 114 -9.93 -16.54 -20.58
CA MET A 114 -10.72 -17.66 -21.09
C MET A 114 -10.32 -19.01 -20.48
N SER A 115 -9.58 -19.01 -19.37
CA SER A 115 -9.15 -20.24 -18.70
C SER A 115 -10.31 -21.18 -18.42
N ALA A 116 -10.11 -22.47 -18.66
CA ALA A 116 -11.12 -23.48 -18.42
C ALA A 116 -11.41 -23.63 -16.92
N HIS A 117 -12.64 -23.97 -16.57
CA HIS A 117 -13.09 -24.08 -15.17
C HIS A 117 -12.35 -25.17 -14.38
N ASP A 118 -11.83 -26.19 -15.08
CA ASP A 118 -11.07 -27.33 -14.53
C ASP A 118 -9.54 -27.14 -14.59
N ASP A 119 -9.07 -26.01 -15.19
CA ASP A 119 -7.66 -25.58 -15.20
C ASP A 119 -7.51 -24.09 -14.87
N PRO A 120 -7.95 -23.66 -13.67
CA PRO A 120 -7.95 -22.26 -13.27
C PRO A 120 -6.52 -21.74 -13.07
N PRO A 121 -6.24 -20.46 -13.42
CA PRO A 121 -4.91 -19.87 -13.27
C PRO A 121 -4.54 -19.51 -11.83
N TYR A 122 -5.44 -19.70 -10.89
CA TYR A 122 -5.24 -19.49 -9.44
C TYR A 122 -6.27 -20.31 -8.66
N LYS A 123 -6.02 -20.48 -7.38
CA LYS A 123 -6.99 -21.09 -6.44
C LYS A 123 -8.06 -20.09 -5.99
N ARG A 124 -7.63 -18.86 -5.62
CA ARG A 124 -8.48 -17.80 -5.08
C ARG A 124 -7.85 -16.43 -5.32
N ILE A 125 -8.67 -15.43 -5.55
CA ILE A 125 -8.26 -14.02 -5.48
C ILE A 125 -8.87 -13.40 -4.23
N GLU A 126 -8.04 -12.67 -3.49
CA GLU A 126 -8.46 -11.74 -2.46
C GLU A 126 -8.21 -10.31 -2.95
N THR A 127 -9.18 -9.44 -2.79
CA THR A 127 -9.04 -8.02 -3.12
C THR A 127 -9.20 -7.18 -1.86
N ILE A 128 -8.23 -6.30 -1.62
CA ILE A 128 -8.20 -5.40 -0.47
C ILE A 128 -8.14 -3.97 -0.98
N LEU A 129 -9.01 -3.10 -0.45
CA LEU A 129 -9.02 -1.68 -0.75
C LEU A 129 -8.48 -0.89 0.44
N LEU A 130 -7.55 0.01 0.16
CA LEU A 130 -6.85 0.78 1.19
C LEU A 130 -6.87 2.28 0.86
N ARG A 131 -6.68 3.10 1.89
CA ARG A 131 -6.46 4.54 1.79
C ARG A 131 -5.20 4.90 2.58
N ALA A 132 -4.25 5.60 1.95
CA ALA A 132 -3.00 6.04 2.57
C ALA A 132 -3.25 6.78 3.90
N PHE A 133 -2.35 6.70 4.86
CA PHE A 133 -2.43 7.49 6.09
C PHE A 133 -2.24 8.99 5.80
N SER A 134 -2.78 9.84 6.67
CA SER A 134 -2.66 11.29 6.50
C SER A 134 -1.22 11.79 6.64
N ALA A 135 -0.40 11.14 7.47
CA ALA A 135 1.01 11.49 7.63
C ALA A 135 1.89 11.04 6.43
N THR A 136 1.41 10.09 5.63
CA THR A 136 2.09 9.55 4.44
C THR A 136 1.09 9.39 3.31
N PRO A 137 0.60 10.51 2.73
CA PRO A 137 -0.59 10.51 1.88
C PRO A 137 -0.36 9.91 0.49
N VAL A 138 0.88 9.72 0.08
CA VAL A 138 1.27 9.20 -1.24
C VAL A 138 2.23 8.02 -1.10
N MET A 139 2.31 7.19 -2.14
CA MET A 139 3.22 6.05 -2.19
C MET A 139 4.68 6.51 -2.13
N GLY A 140 5.47 5.85 -1.29
CA GLY A 140 6.90 6.04 -1.18
C GLY A 140 7.68 5.36 -2.32
N THR A 141 8.99 5.52 -2.27
CA THR A 141 9.90 4.88 -3.25
C THR A 141 10.49 3.61 -2.62
N PRO A 142 10.52 2.48 -3.35
CA PRO A 142 11.19 1.28 -2.86
C PRO A 142 12.70 1.51 -2.68
N VAL A 143 13.32 0.69 -1.84
CA VAL A 143 14.79 0.67 -1.72
C VAL A 143 15.40 0.46 -3.11
N LYS A 144 16.44 1.25 -3.43
CA LYS A 144 17.15 1.13 -4.71
C LYS A 144 18.41 0.28 -4.60
N ASP A 145 18.93 0.13 -3.38
CA ASP A 145 20.12 -0.66 -3.11
C ASP A 145 19.84 -2.16 -3.26
N GLY A 146 20.91 -2.93 -3.46
CA GLY A 146 20.82 -4.37 -3.62
C GLY A 146 20.41 -4.84 -5.02
N ILE A 147 20.40 -6.15 -5.21
CA ILE A 147 20.00 -6.80 -6.46
C ILE A 147 18.47 -6.86 -6.50
N HIS A 148 17.86 -6.43 -7.60
CA HIS A 148 16.41 -6.26 -7.71
C HIS A 148 15.61 -7.49 -7.24
N ASN A 149 15.97 -8.68 -7.68
CA ASN A 149 15.28 -9.93 -7.33
C ASN A 149 15.65 -10.50 -5.93
N GLU A 150 16.52 -9.83 -5.19
CA GLU A 150 16.85 -10.16 -3.79
C GLU A 150 16.20 -9.18 -2.80
N ARG A 151 15.63 -8.08 -3.29
CA ARG A 151 14.93 -7.11 -2.46
C ARG A 151 13.75 -7.76 -1.79
N VAL A 152 13.60 -7.51 -0.48
CA VAL A 152 12.49 -8.03 0.30
C VAL A 152 11.41 -6.98 0.42
N TYR A 153 10.19 -7.34 0.05
CA TYR A 153 8.97 -6.57 0.27
C TYR A 153 8.19 -7.25 1.39
N GLU A 154 8.02 -6.53 2.50
CA GLU A 154 7.30 -7.03 3.68
C GLU A 154 5.98 -6.28 3.81
N LEU A 155 4.87 -6.98 3.58
CA LEU A 155 3.53 -6.48 3.88
C LEU A 155 3.11 -6.98 5.26
N ARG A 156 2.65 -6.07 6.11
CA ARG A 156 2.05 -6.40 7.41
C ARG A 156 0.61 -5.95 7.47
N SER A 157 -0.23 -6.80 8.05
CA SER A 157 -1.60 -6.51 8.44
C SER A 157 -1.71 -6.54 9.96
N TYR A 158 -2.25 -5.49 10.55
CA TYR A 158 -2.50 -5.37 11.98
C TYR A 158 -4.00 -5.29 12.23
N GLU A 159 -4.57 -6.40 12.69
CA GLU A 159 -5.97 -6.48 13.08
C GLU A 159 -6.15 -5.96 14.52
N ALA A 160 -7.27 -5.34 14.78
CA ALA A 160 -7.64 -4.88 16.12
C ALA A 160 -8.94 -5.54 16.60
N ALA A 161 -9.09 -5.67 17.91
CA ALA A 161 -10.28 -6.29 18.51
C ALA A 161 -11.54 -5.41 18.38
N THR A 162 -11.38 -4.10 18.20
CA THR A 162 -12.47 -3.13 18.01
C THR A 162 -12.03 -1.98 17.10
N GLU A 163 -13.00 -1.27 16.52
CA GLU A 163 -12.73 -0.07 15.71
C GLU A 163 -12.07 1.04 16.54
N PHE A 164 -12.38 1.15 17.83
CA PHE A 164 -11.74 2.11 18.71
C PHE A 164 -10.24 1.83 18.87
N LEU A 165 -9.84 0.58 19.13
CA LEU A 165 -8.44 0.18 19.25
C LEU A 165 -7.70 0.32 17.90
N TYR A 166 -8.37 -0.01 16.81
CA TYR A 166 -7.88 0.22 15.46
C TYR A 166 -7.55 1.71 15.23
N GLN A 167 -8.48 2.62 15.57
CA GLN A 167 -8.26 4.07 15.43
C GLN A 167 -7.05 4.54 16.26
N ARG A 168 -6.85 3.99 17.47
CA ARG A 168 -5.67 4.27 18.30
C ARG A 168 -4.38 3.81 17.63
N LYS A 169 -4.38 2.66 16.95
CA LYS A 169 -3.19 2.20 16.21
C LYS A 169 -2.92 3.07 14.98
N VAL A 170 -3.94 3.47 14.23
CA VAL A 170 -3.80 4.43 13.12
C VAL A 170 -3.26 5.78 13.63
N GLU A 171 -3.77 6.26 14.77
CA GLU A 171 -3.27 7.47 15.41
C GLU A 171 -1.77 7.35 15.80
N MET A 172 -1.36 6.22 16.36
CA MET A 172 0.05 5.96 16.72
C MET A 172 0.97 6.07 15.50
N PHE A 173 0.58 5.48 14.37
CA PHE A 173 1.32 5.60 13.11
C PHE A 173 1.40 7.06 12.64
N ASN A 174 0.29 7.77 12.60
CA ASN A 174 0.25 9.16 12.13
C ASN A 174 1.01 10.14 13.05
N ASN A 175 1.13 9.83 14.35
CA ASN A 175 1.72 10.73 15.35
C ASN A 175 3.18 10.37 15.71
N GLY A 176 3.83 9.43 15.01
CA GLY A 176 5.24 9.17 15.28
C GLY A 176 5.79 7.86 14.73
N GLU A 177 5.04 6.77 14.72
CA GLU A 177 5.57 5.46 14.29
C GLU A 177 6.04 5.49 12.83
N SER A 178 5.27 6.09 11.91
CA SER A 178 5.67 6.27 10.51
C SER A 178 6.95 7.09 10.36
N ALA A 179 7.07 8.18 11.12
CA ALA A 179 8.26 9.03 11.12
C ALA A 179 9.50 8.29 11.67
N LEU A 180 9.29 7.42 12.67
CA LEU A 180 10.36 6.60 13.24
C LEU A 180 10.89 5.58 12.21
N PHE A 181 10.03 4.94 11.42
CA PHE A 181 10.46 4.07 10.32
C PHE A 181 11.39 4.82 9.37
N ILE A 182 10.98 6.00 8.92
CA ILE A 182 11.78 6.83 7.99
C ILE A 182 13.11 7.25 8.64
N LYS A 183 13.08 7.68 9.91
CA LYS A 183 14.27 8.06 10.69
C LYS A 183 15.31 6.93 10.78
N LEU A 184 14.85 5.69 10.87
CA LEU A 184 15.68 4.49 10.93
C LEU A 184 16.10 3.94 9.57
N GLY A 185 15.82 4.65 8.48
CA GLY A 185 16.23 4.25 7.13
C GLY A 185 15.38 3.15 6.50
N PHE A 186 14.20 2.89 7.03
CA PHE A 186 13.23 2.02 6.33
C PHE A 186 12.72 2.73 5.08
N HIS A 187 12.36 1.95 4.07
CA HIS A 187 11.78 2.41 2.82
C HIS A 187 10.31 1.95 2.70
N PRO A 188 9.36 2.62 3.38
CA PRO A 188 7.96 2.27 3.26
C PRO A 188 7.43 2.64 1.89
N LEU A 189 6.68 1.71 1.26
CA LEU A 189 5.87 2.02 0.09
C LEU A 189 4.57 2.71 0.50
N PHE A 190 3.91 2.20 1.54
CA PHE A 190 2.72 2.84 2.09
C PHE A 190 2.48 2.42 3.55
N PHE A 191 1.77 3.28 4.26
CA PHE A 191 1.00 2.97 5.46
C PHE A 191 -0.45 3.33 5.16
N ALA A 192 -1.40 2.42 5.41
CA ALA A 192 -2.78 2.63 4.95
C ALA A 192 -3.83 2.05 5.89
N GLU A 193 -4.97 2.72 5.93
CA GLU A 193 -6.22 2.21 6.47
C GLU A 193 -6.81 1.22 5.47
N VAL A 194 -7.24 0.05 5.93
CA VAL A 194 -8.04 -0.85 5.10
C VAL A 194 -9.48 -0.38 5.12
N LEU A 195 -10.04 -0.19 3.93
CA LEU A 195 -11.43 0.23 3.74
C LEU A 195 -12.37 -0.96 3.57
N SER A 196 -11.86 -2.04 2.95
CA SER A 196 -12.64 -3.27 2.71
C SER A 196 -11.70 -4.46 2.56
N SER A 197 -11.96 -5.50 3.34
CA SER A 197 -11.33 -6.82 3.27
C SER A 197 -12.12 -7.85 4.08
N ALA A 198 -11.61 -9.09 4.17
CA ALA A 198 -12.19 -10.14 4.99
C ALA A 198 -11.85 -10.01 6.51
N HIS A 199 -10.92 -9.15 6.91
CA HIS A 199 -10.33 -9.09 8.27
C HIS A 199 -10.48 -7.70 8.92
N MET A 200 -11.67 -7.11 8.88
CA MET A 200 -11.93 -5.78 9.48
C MET A 200 -12.14 -5.85 11.00
N PRO A 201 -11.72 -4.83 11.77
CA PRO A 201 -10.94 -3.65 11.36
C PRO A 201 -9.43 -3.91 11.39
N HIS A 202 -8.72 -3.47 10.38
CA HIS A 202 -7.26 -3.57 10.36
C HIS A 202 -6.61 -2.47 9.49
N LEU A 203 -5.31 -2.27 9.69
CA LEU A 203 -4.46 -1.47 8.84
C LEU A 203 -3.41 -2.35 8.15
N MET A 204 -2.86 -1.86 7.06
CA MET A 204 -1.75 -2.52 6.38
C MET A 204 -0.65 -1.51 6.05
N TYR A 205 0.58 -2.02 5.97
CA TYR A 205 1.71 -1.25 5.48
C TYR A 205 2.72 -2.17 4.79
N MET A 206 3.43 -1.61 3.81
CA MET A 206 4.47 -2.34 3.08
C MET A 206 5.78 -1.58 3.16
N ILE A 207 6.84 -2.31 3.51
CA ILE A 207 8.20 -1.80 3.61
C ILE A 207 9.11 -2.62 2.71
N THR A 208 10.15 -1.97 2.16
CA THR A 208 11.12 -2.62 1.27
C THR A 208 12.51 -2.58 1.89
N PHE A 209 13.28 -3.64 1.63
CA PHE A 209 14.64 -3.84 2.12
C PHE A 209 15.54 -4.34 0.99
N ALA A 210 16.83 -4.03 1.06
CA ALA A 210 17.82 -4.45 0.07
C ALA A 210 17.94 -5.99 -0.04
N ASP A 211 17.79 -6.68 1.11
CA ASP A 211 17.84 -8.13 1.26
C ASP A 211 17.26 -8.56 2.62
N GLU A 212 17.19 -9.87 2.89
CA GLU A 212 16.73 -10.42 4.17
C GLU A 212 17.60 -9.99 5.37
N LYS A 213 18.90 -9.83 5.19
CA LYS A 213 19.82 -9.40 6.25
C LYS A 213 19.56 -7.94 6.64
N SER A 214 19.36 -7.08 5.65
CA SER A 214 18.97 -5.69 5.87
C SER A 214 17.61 -5.59 6.58
N GLN A 215 16.64 -6.42 6.19
CA GLN A 215 15.34 -6.49 6.83
C GLN A 215 15.47 -6.82 8.34
N GLU A 216 16.24 -7.84 8.69
CA GLU A 216 16.48 -8.22 10.09
C GLU A 216 17.17 -7.11 10.90
N ALA A 217 18.19 -6.48 10.32
CA ALA A 217 18.93 -5.39 10.98
C ALA A 217 18.04 -4.18 11.27
N HIS A 218 17.20 -3.76 10.31
CA HIS A 218 16.27 -2.64 10.51
C HIS A 218 15.23 -2.96 11.60
N TRP A 219 14.66 -4.17 11.60
CA TRP A 219 13.70 -4.55 12.65
C TRP A 219 14.33 -4.66 14.03
N ASN A 220 15.60 -5.07 14.15
CA ASN A 220 16.34 -5.05 15.42
C ASN A 220 16.50 -3.61 15.91
N ALA A 221 17.00 -2.71 15.06
CA ALA A 221 17.15 -1.30 15.38
C ALA A 221 15.84 -0.64 15.81
N PHE A 222 14.73 -0.96 15.13
CA PHE A 222 13.40 -0.43 15.48
C PHE A 222 12.96 -0.89 16.87
N ARG A 223 13.07 -2.20 17.16
CA ARG A 223 12.60 -2.77 18.44
C ARG A 223 13.34 -2.23 19.65
N GLU A 224 14.61 -1.85 19.48
CA GLU A 224 15.48 -1.34 20.55
C GLU A 224 15.46 0.19 20.65
N HIS A 225 14.85 0.89 19.70
CA HIS A 225 14.91 2.36 19.65
C HIS A 225 14.12 3.00 20.80
N PRO A 226 14.71 3.97 21.55
CA PRO A 226 14.04 4.62 22.68
C PRO A 226 12.69 5.25 22.35
N ASP A 227 12.55 5.87 21.15
CA ASP A 227 11.29 6.48 20.72
C ASP A 227 10.19 5.41 20.58
N TRP A 228 10.52 4.21 20.06
CA TRP A 228 9.59 3.08 20.01
C TRP A 228 9.20 2.59 21.40
N LEU A 229 10.20 2.36 22.27
CA LEU A 229 9.97 1.89 23.63
C LEU A 229 9.08 2.85 24.41
N GLY A 230 9.32 4.17 24.31
CA GLY A 230 8.47 5.17 24.93
C GLY A 230 7.05 5.22 24.35
N MET A 231 6.93 5.10 23.04
CA MET A 231 5.62 5.17 22.35
C MET A 231 4.74 3.95 22.63
N LYS A 232 5.31 2.73 22.55
CA LYS A 232 4.55 1.49 22.77
C LYS A 232 4.04 1.34 24.20
N ASP A 233 4.69 2.00 25.18
CA ASP A 233 4.33 1.91 26.59
C ASP A 233 3.28 2.96 27.02
N LEU A 234 2.88 3.86 26.11
CA LEU A 234 1.77 4.77 26.36
C LEU A 234 0.44 3.99 26.50
N GLU A 235 -0.27 4.20 27.60
CA GLU A 235 -1.54 3.53 27.91
C GLU A 235 -2.54 3.58 26.74
N ARG A 236 -2.63 4.73 26.06
CA ARG A 236 -3.53 4.95 24.92
C ARG A 236 -3.24 4.06 23.71
N TYR A 237 -2.04 3.46 23.62
CA TYR A 237 -1.62 2.62 22.47
C TYR A 237 -1.47 1.15 22.85
N GLN A 238 -1.72 0.79 24.11
CA GLN A 238 -1.68 -0.60 24.53
C GLN A 238 -2.88 -1.39 24.00
N ASN A 239 -2.67 -2.67 23.72
CA ASN A 239 -3.70 -3.61 23.25
C ASN A 239 -4.39 -3.20 21.94
N THR A 240 -3.74 -2.36 21.13
CA THR A 240 -4.31 -1.85 19.87
C THR A 240 -4.18 -2.83 18.70
N VAL A 241 -3.44 -3.93 18.86
CA VAL A 241 -3.26 -4.98 17.85
C VAL A 241 -3.60 -6.33 18.47
N SER A 242 -4.52 -7.08 17.87
CA SER A 242 -4.93 -8.43 18.27
C SER A 242 -4.22 -9.52 17.47
N THR A 243 -4.01 -9.29 16.17
CA THR A 243 -3.37 -10.24 15.25
C THR A 243 -2.43 -9.51 14.30
N ILE A 244 -1.28 -10.10 14.05
CA ILE A 244 -0.33 -9.65 13.04
C ILE A 244 -0.16 -10.71 11.98
N THR A 245 -0.52 -10.40 10.73
CA THR A 245 -0.17 -11.21 9.57
C THR A 245 0.96 -10.55 8.82
N ARG A 246 1.93 -11.36 8.37
CA ARG A 246 3.11 -10.90 7.65
C ARG A 246 3.28 -11.70 6.38
N TYR A 247 3.54 -10.99 5.27
CA TYR A 247 3.89 -11.57 3.97
C TYR A 247 5.27 -11.09 3.55
N LEU A 248 6.18 -12.03 3.28
CA LEU A 248 7.52 -11.76 2.75
C LEU A 248 7.56 -12.16 1.28
N MET A 249 8.02 -11.23 0.44
CA MET A 249 7.94 -11.36 -1.01
C MET A 249 9.21 -10.83 -1.68
N TYR A 250 9.51 -11.38 -2.86
CA TYR A 250 10.43 -10.77 -3.83
C TYR A 250 9.64 -10.10 -4.95
N PRO A 251 10.15 -9.02 -5.58
CA PRO A 251 9.52 -8.44 -6.75
C PRO A 251 9.64 -9.39 -7.94
N ALA A 252 8.60 -9.49 -8.77
CA ALA A 252 8.71 -10.14 -10.06
C ALA A 252 9.65 -9.33 -10.97
N ALA A 253 10.36 -9.99 -11.88
CA ALA A 253 11.32 -9.32 -12.77
C ALA A 253 10.70 -8.25 -13.68
N TYR A 254 9.39 -8.30 -13.87
CA TYR A 254 8.59 -7.37 -14.65
C TYR A 254 7.77 -6.39 -13.77
N SER A 255 7.97 -6.38 -12.45
CA SER A 255 7.37 -5.40 -11.53
C SER A 255 7.95 -4.00 -11.79
N ASP A 256 7.11 -2.97 -11.74
CA ASP A 256 7.57 -1.57 -11.80
C ASP A 256 8.23 -1.10 -10.49
N LEU A 257 8.01 -1.85 -9.39
CA LEU A 257 8.48 -1.53 -8.03
C LEU A 257 9.56 -2.50 -7.55
#